data_923387f69f2823b6b873808f5e039b6e
#
_entry.id   923387f69f2823b6b873808f5e039b6e
#
_cell.length_a   1.000
_cell.length_b   1.000
_cell.length_c   1.000
_cell.angle_alpha   90.00
_cell.angle_beta   90.00
_cell.angle_gamma   90.00
#
_symmetry.space_group_name_H-M   'P 1'
#
loop_
_entity.id
_entity.type
_entity.pdbx_description
1 polymer ?
#
loop_
_entity_poly.entity_id
_entity_poly.type
_entity_poly.pdbx_seq_one_letter_code
_entity_poly.pdbx_strand_id
1 'polypeptide(L)'
;MALVPLNTFRTITAVLSTSTSQRVYTAPIGVTSIILMAQVANIDENNQHFCTFQHYRNFRVLPNAQGNNAQAPNVATGLVYDFGIPPADAGSIISGKLIVESQDSIVAYSNDDTQGNLKLVLSVLETANS
;
A
#
# COMPACT_ATOMS: atom_id res chain seq x y z
N MET A 1 30.13 16.10 -3.24
CA MET A 1 28.96 15.49 -2.59
C MET A 1 27.79 15.48 -3.55
N ALA A 2 27.20 14.33 -3.74
CA ALA A 2 26.04 14.24 -4.60
C ALA A 2 24.82 14.81 -3.87
N LEU A 3 24.02 15.58 -4.58
CA LEU A 3 22.76 16.06 -4.05
C LEU A 3 21.71 14.97 -4.25
N VAL A 4 21.07 14.59 -3.15
CA VAL A 4 19.98 13.62 -3.20
C VAL A 4 18.68 14.42 -3.24
N PRO A 5 17.80 14.14 -4.22
CA PRO A 5 16.50 14.82 -4.24
C PRO A 5 15.75 14.57 -2.94
N LEU A 6 15.19 15.62 -2.34
CA LEU A 6 14.40 15.49 -1.12
C LEU A 6 13.09 14.79 -1.41
N ASN A 7 12.55 15.01 -2.59
CA ASN A 7 11.26 14.47 -2.98
C ASN A 7 11.39 13.73 -4.29
N THR A 8 10.82 12.53 -4.33
CA THR A 8 10.79 11.72 -5.54
C THR A 8 9.37 11.21 -5.75
N PHE A 9 8.83 11.45 -6.93
CA PHE A 9 7.51 10.93 -7.28
C PHE A 9 7.67 9.59 -7.99
N ARG A 10 6.86 8.62 -7.60
CA ARG A 10 6.90 7.29 -8.20
C ARG A 10 5.50 6.78 -8.49
N THR A 11 5.39 5.96 -9.53
CA THR A 11 4.18 5.22 -9.85
C THR A 11 4.49 3.74 -9.67
N ILE A 12 3.70 3.08 -8.84
CA ILE A 12 3.84 1.66 -8.56
C ILE A 12 2.64 0.95 -9.17
N THR A 13 2.89 -0.13 -9.87
CA THR A 13 1.83 -0.96 -10.45
C THR A 13 1.97 -2.38 -9.98
N ALA A 14 0.83 -3.06 -9.79
CA ALA A 14 0.83 -4.44 -9.36
C ALA A 14 -0.43 -5.14 -9.84
N VAL A 15 -0.32 -6.46 -9.98
CA VAL A 15 -1.45 -7.34 -10.29
C VAL A 15 -1.81 -8.07 -9.01
N LEU A 16 -3.07 -8.03 -8.61
CA LEU A 16 -3.54 -8.66 -7.38
C LEU A 16 -4.03 -10.07 -7.64
N SER A 17 -3.78 -10.96 -6.69
CA SER A 17 -4.15 -12.36 -6.80
C SER A 17 -4.51 -12.91 -5.41
N THR A 18 -5.26 -14.00 -5.39
CA THR A 18 -5.59 -14.69 -4.13
C THR A 18 -4.44 -15.56 -3.62
N SER A 19 -3.52 -15.92 -4.49
CA SER A 19 -2.51 -16.94 -4.15
C SER A 19 -1.58 -16.49 -3.03
N THR A 20 -1.24 -15.21 -2.99
CA THR A 20 -0.42 -14.64 -1.92
C THR A 20 -0.78 -13.18 -1.72
N SER A 21 -0.82 -12.76 -0.46
CA SER A 21 -0.79 -11.36 -0.18
C SER A 21 0.62 -10.83 -0.47
N GLN A 22 0.72 -9.70 -1.13
CA GLN A 22 2.02 -9.18 -1.54
C GLN A 22 2.22 -7.77 -1.02
N ARG A 23 3.47 -7.47 -0.72
CA ARG A 23 3.86 -6.11 -0.40
C ARG A 23 4.02 -5.36 -1.71
N VAL A 24 3.00 -4.60 -2.06
CA VAL A 24 3.01 -3.86 -3.33
C VAL A 24 3.91 -2.65 -3.27
N TYR A 25 4.16 -2.15 -2.06
CA TYR A 25 5.09 -1.04 -1.85
C TYR A 25 5.69 -1.13 -0.45
N THR A 26 6.99 -0.90 -0.34
CA THR A 26 7.70 -0.77 0.93
C THR A 26 8.49 0.53 0.91
N ALA A 27 8.30 1.36 1.91
CA ALA A 27 9.06 2.60 2.02
C ALA A 27 10.52 2.28 2.32
N PRO A 28 11.45 2.81 1.54
CA PRO A 28 12.88 2.54 1.79
C PRO A 28 13.34 3.04 3.14
N ILE A 29 14.47 2.49 3.60
CA ILE A 29 15.09 2.93 4.85
C ILE A 29 15.45 4.41 4.72
N GLY A 30 15.07 5.21 5.73
CA GLY A 30 15.37 6.63 5.76
C GLY A 30 14.44 7.47 4.88
N VAL A 31 13.34 6.88 4.42
CA VAL A 31 12.38 7.57 3.56
C VAL A 31 11.00 7.50 4.17
N THR A 32 10.31 8.63 4.20
CA THR A 32 8.88 8.68 4.50
C THR A 32 8.12 8.83 3.20
N SER A 33 7.13 8.00 2.98
CA SER A 33 6.38 8.01 1.73
C SER A 33 4.95 8.46 1.99
N ILE A 34 4.39 9.18 1.03
CA ILE A 34 2.99 9.59 1.05
C ILE A 34 2.31 8.98 -0.15
N ILE A 35 1.32 8.15 0.11
CA ILE A 35 0.50 7.59 -0.96
C ILE A 35 -0.51 8.65 -1.34
N LEU A 36 -0.39 9.16 -2.55
CA LEU A 36 -1.24 10.24 -3.05
C LEU A 36 -2.51 9.71 -3.66
N MET A 37 -2.46 8.50 -4.22
CA MET A 37 -3.58 7.88 -4.88
C MET A 37 -3.38 6.37 -4.89
N ALA A 38 -4.46 5.61 -4.71
CA ALA A 38 -4.46 4.17 -4.89
C ALA A 38 -5.75 3.80 -5.61
N GLN A 39 -5.62 3.13 -6.75
CA GLN A 39 -6.75 2.75 -7.57
C GLN A 39 -6.58 1.32 -8.04
N VAL A 40 -7.67 0.57 -8.00
CA VAL A 40 -7.71 -0.80 -8.53
C VAL A 40 -8.73 -0.85 -9.64
N ALA A 41 -8.29 -1.34 -10.80
CA ALA A 41 -9.16 -1.53 -11.96
C ALA A 41 -9.45 -3.01 -12.12
N ASN A 42 -10.71 -3.33 -12.41
CA ASN A 42 -11.14 -4.70 -12.73
C ASN A 42 -11.30 -4.80 -14.24
N ILE A 43 -10.42 -5.58 -14.88
CA ILE A 43 -10.48 -5.74 -16.33
C ILE A 43 -11.36 -6.91 -16.76
N ASP A 44 -11.97 -7.62 -15.81
CA ASP A 44 -12.96 -8.64 -16.13
C ASP A 44 -14.26 -7.95 -16.53
N GLU A 45 -14.72 -8.21 -17.73
CA GLU A 45 -15.92 -7.55 -18.25
C GLU A 45 -17.20 -8.18 -17.73
N ASN A 46 -17.12 -9.35 -17.10
CA ASN A 46 -18.30 -10.14 -16.76
C ASN A 46 -18.52 -10.29 -15.25
N ASN A 47 -17.48 -10.22 -14.44
CA ASN A 47 -17.59 -10.54 -13.02
C ASN A 47 -17.00 -9.44 -12.14
N GLN A 48 -17.68 -9.19 -11.03
CA GLN A 48 -17.14 -8.35 -9.96
C GLN A 48 -16.04 -9.12 -9.23
N HIS A 49 -14.99 -8.44 -8.84
CA HIS A 49 -13.92 -9.02 -8.05
C HIS A 49 -13.67 -8.16 -6.82
N PHE A 50 -13.11 -8.78 -5.78
CA PHE A 50 -12.93 -8.16 -4.48
C PHE A 50 -11.45 -8.11 -4.13
N CYS A 51 -11.06 -7.04 -3.44
CA CYS A 51 -9.68 -6.88 -2.99
C CYS A 51 -9.62 -6.40 -1.55
N THR A 52 -8.48 -6.65 -0.93
CA THR A 52 -8.16 -6.19 0.41
C THR A 52 -6.86 -5.42 0.34
N PHE A 53 -6.82 -4.29 1.03
CA PHE A 53 -5.68 -3.39 1.06
C PHE A 53 -5.34 -3.11 2.51
N GLN A 54 -4.07 -3.31 2.88
CA GLN A 54 -3.65 -3.22 4.27
C GLN A 54 -2.39 -2.37 4.40
N HIS A 55 -2.30 -1.63 5.49
CA HIS A 55 -1.08 -1.00 5.93
C HIS A 55 -0.35 -2.00 6.85
N TYR A 56 0.87 -2.36 6.49
CA TYR A 56 1.66 -3.32 7.26
C TYR A 56 2.80 -2.59 7.94
N ARG A 57 2.79 -2.61 9.27
CA ARG A 57 3.80 -1.94 10.06
C ARG A 57 4.95 -2.88 10.34
N ASN A 58 6.16 -2.45 10.00
CA ASN A 58 7.33 -3.27 10.24
C ASN A 58 7.68 -3.28 11.73
N PHE A 59 8.21 -4.41 12.20
CA PHE A 59 8.61 -4.57 13.59
C PHE A 59 9.79 -3.64 13.88
N ARG A 60 9.63 -2.78 14.87
CA ARG A 60 10.69 -1.90 15.35
C ARG A 60 10.31 -1.33 16.69
N VAL A 61 11.32 -0.83 17.40
CA VAL A 61 11.11 -0.21 18.71
C VAL A 61 10.73 1.24 18.51
N LEU A 62 9.62 1.65 19.09
CA LEU A 62 9.12 3.01 19.03
C LEU A 62 8.87 3.51 20.44
N PRO A 63 9.00 4.83 20.71
CA PRO A 63 8.59 5.38 21.98
C PRO A 63 7.07 5.30 22.12
N ASN A 64 6.62 4.95 23.32
CA ASN A 64 5.19 4.98 23.62
C ASN A 64 4.77 6.39 24.08
N ALA A 65 3.51 6.55 24.48
CA ALA A 65 2.97 7.85 24.86
C ALA A 65 3.68 8.46 26.07
N GLN A 66 4.33 7.64 26.92
CA GLN A 66 5.06 8.08 28.10
C GLN A 66 6.54 8.33 27.80
N GLY A 67 6.97 8.18 26.55
CA GLY A 67 8.35 8.37 26.16
C GLY A 67 9.25 7.15 26.33
N ASN A 68 8.70 6.04 26.82
CA ASN A 68 9.44 4.78 26.92
C ASN A 68 9.45 4.06 25.60
N ASN A 69 10.50 3.28 25.35
CA ASN A 69 10.56 2.47 24.13
C ASN A 69 9.54 1.33 24.18
N ALA A 70 8.78 1.22 23.11
CA ALA A 70 7.82 0.14 22.96
C ALA A 70 8.01 -0.49 21.57
N GLN A 71 7.90 -1.81 21.52
CA GLN A 71 8.00 -2.51 20.25
C GLN A 71 6.72 -2.31 19.45
N ALA A 72 6.90 -1.91 18.18
CA ALA A 72 5.80 -1.91 17.22
C ALA A 72 5.74 -3.30 16.60
N PRO A 73 4.68 -4.06 16.82
CA PRO A 73 4.58 -5.39 16.24
C PRO A 73 4.37 -5.30 14.72
N ASN A 74 4.63 -6.41 14.04
CA ASN A 74 4.26 -6.55 12.64
C ASN A 74 2.74 -6.66 12.57
N VAL A 75 2.09 -5.54 12.30
CA VAL A 75 0.64 -5.46 12.31
C VAL A 75 0.14 -5.07 10.95
N ALA A 76 -0.77 -5.87 10.42
CA ALA A 76 -1.50 -5.52 9.20
C ALA A 76 -2.82 -4.87 9.61
N THR A 77 -2.97 -3.60 9.26
CA THR A 77 -4.19 -2.85 9.53
C THR A 77 -4.96 -2.68 8.23
N GLY A 78 -6.21 -3.16 8.22
CA GLY A 78 -7.03 -3.07 7.03
C GLY A 78 -7.38 -1.64 6.69
N LEU A 79 -7.15 -1.26 5.44
CA LEU A 79 -7.60 0.01 4.89
C LEU A 79 -8.96 -0.17 4.21
N VAL A 80 -9.06 -1.22 3.40
CA VAL A 80 -10.33 -1.74 2.92
C VAL A 80 -10.26 -3.26 2.98
N TYR A 81 -11.40 -3.90 3.21
CA TYR A 81 -11.49 -5.34 3.29
C TYR A 81 -12.60 -5.84 2.39
N ASP A 82 -12.27 -6.79 1.52
CA ASP A 82 -13.25 -7.40 0.62
C ASP A 82 -14.02 -6.32 -0.19
N PHE A 83 -13.26 -5.35 -0.70
CA PHE A 83 -13.81 -4.22 -1.45
C PHE A 83 -14.14 -4.66 -2.87
N GLY A 84 -15.40 -4.54 -3.26
CA GLY A 84 -15.86 -5.00 -4.57
C GLY A 84 -15.64 -3.97 -5.66
N ILE A 85 -15.02 -4.42 -6.76
CA ILE A 85 -14.83 -3.61 -7.96
C ILE A 85 -15.72 -4.19 -9.04
N PRO A 86 -16.72 -3.44 -9.53
CA PRO A 86 -17.62 -3.94 -10.56
C PRO A 86 -16.88 -4.32 -11.84
N PRO A 87 -17.51 -5.13 -12.71
CA PRO A 87 -16.89 -5.49 -13.99
C PRO A 87 -16.56 -4.25 -14.82
N ALA A 88 -15.39 -4.26 -15.44
CA ALA A 88 -14.93 -3.19 -16.33
C ALA A 88 -14.94 -1.81 -15.67
N ASP A 89 -14.68 -1.77 -14.36
CA ASP A 89 -14.71 -0.52 -13.59
C ASP A 89 -13.47 -0.41 -12.71
N ALA A 90 -13.35 0.68 -12.00
CA ALA A 90 -12.22 0.93 -11.11
C ALA A 90 -12.72 1.57 -9.83
N GLY A 91 -12.02 1.31 -8.73
CA GLY A 91 -12.33 1.89 -7.45
C GLY A 91 -11.13 2.54 -6.81
N SER A 92 -11.36 3.63 -6.11
CA SER A 92 -10.35 4.27 -5.30
C SER A 92 -10.29 3.57 -3.94
N ILE A 93 -9.08 3.16 -3.54
CA ILE A 93 -8.89 2.37 -2.33
C ILE A 93 -8.64 3.27 -1.13
N ILE A 94 -8.03 4.43 -1.35
CA ILE A 94 -7.68 5.36 -0.29
C ILE A 94 -8.40 6.67 -0.54
N SER A 95 -9.16 7.14 0.45
CA SER A 95 -9.87 8.41 0.36
C SER A 95 -9.05 9.48 1.06
N GLY A 96 -8.00 9.95 0.42
CA GLY A 96 -7.09 10.90 0.99
C GLY A 96 -5.67 10.39 0.89
N LYS A 97 -4.78 11.01 1.65
CA LYS A 97 -3.37 10.64 1.62
C LYS A 97 -3.05 9.72 2.78
N LEU A 98 -2.15 8.78 2.54
CA LEU A 98 -1.69 7.85 3.56
C LEU A 98 -0.18 7.96 3.69
N ILE A 99 0.29 8.11 4.92
CA ILE A 99 1.73 8.15 5.20
C ILE A 99 2.21 6.73 5.47
N VAL A 100 3.27 6.34 4.75
CA VAL A 100 3.96 5.07 4.96
C VAL A 100 5.34 5.42 5.50
N GLU A 101 5.56 5.13 6.78
CA GLU A 101 6.83 5.44 7.42
C GLU A 101 7.92 4.51 6.91
N SER A 102 9.16 4.89 7.18
CA SER A 102 10.33 4.10 6.76
C SER A 102 10.15 2.61 7.11
N GLN A 103 10.35 1.75 6.12
CA GLN A 103 10.27 0.28 6.23
C GLN A 103 8.87 -0.29 6.41
N ASP A 104 7.84 0.54 6.53
CA ASP A 104 6.47 0.07 6.52
C ASP A 104 6.04 -0.24 5.08
N SER A 105 5.00 -1.03 4.94
CA SER A 105 4.58 -1.53 3.63
C SER A 105 3.09 -1.38 3.43
N ILE A 106 2.71 -1.38 2.17
CA ILE A 106 1.33 -1.58 1.75
C ILE A 106 1.22 -3.00 1.21
N VAL A 107 0.27 -3.75 1.76
CA VAL A 107 0.00 -5.12 1.35
C VAL A 107 -1.36 -5.15 0.68
N ALA A 108 -1.44 -5.82 -0.44
CA ALA A 108 -2.69 -5.93 -1.18
C ALA A 108 -2.84 -7.31 -1.78
N TYR A 109 -4.08 -7.77 -1.91
CA TYR A 109 -4.37 -9.03 -2.57
C TYR A 109 -5.83 -9.03 -3.02
N SER A 110 -6.14 -9.93 -3.95
CA SER A 110 -7.52 -10.19 -4.32
C SER A 110 -8.12 -11.24 -3.40
N ASN A 111 -9.41 -11.09 -3.07
CA ASN A 111 -10.11 -12.05 -2.23
C ASN A 111 -10.70 -13.21 -3.03
N ASP A 112 -10.86 -13.07 -4.35
CA ASP A 112 -11.55 -14.06 -5.15
C ASP A 112 -10.92 -14.34 -6.51
N ASP A 113 -10.02 -13.47 -6.99
CA ASP A 113 -9.51 -13.57 -8.36
C ASP A 113 -8.12 -14.16 -8.39
N THR A 114 -7.95 -15.23 -9.18
CA THR A 114 -6.65 -15.89 -9.38
C THR A 114 -6.05 -15.59 -10.74
N GLN A 115 -6.74 -14.86 -11.60
CA GLN A 115 -6.34 -14.69 -13.00
C GLN A 115 -5.74 -13.31 -13.28
N GLY A 116 -5.58 -12.49 -12.26
CA GLY A 116 -4.93 -11.20 -12.42
C GLY A 116 -5.81 -10.15 -13.09
N ASN A 117 -7.11 -10.18 -12.82
CA ASN A 117 -8.03 -9.19 -13.38
C ASN A 117 -8.00 -7.86 -12.63
N LEU A 118 -7.49 -7.83 -11.40
CA LEU A 118 -7.38 -6.61 -10.62
C LEU A 118 -5.99 -6.00 -10.79
N LYS A 119 -5.96 -4.78 -11.31
CA LYS A 119 -4.74 -4.05 -11.59
C LYS A 119 -4.64 -2.85 -10.68
N LEU A 120 -3.57 -2.78 -9.90
CA LEU A 120 -3.35 -1.73 -8.92
C LEU A 120 -2.39 -0.67 -9.44
N VAL A 121 -2.71 0.59 -9.18
CA VAL A 121 -1.82 1.73 -9.44
C VAL A 121 -1.73 2.56 -8.17
N LEU A 122 -0.50 2.83 -7.74
CA LEU A 122 -0.22 3.74 -6.63
C LEU A 122 0.59 4.92 -7.15
N SER A 123 0.23 6.11 -6.71
CA SER A 123 1.09 7.29 -6.88
C SER A 123 1.70 7.62 -5.53
N VAL A 124 3.02 7.71 -5.47
CA VAL A 124 3.76 7.82 -4.23
C VAL A 124 4.72 8.99 -4.31
N LEU A 125 4.77 9.79 -3.24
CA LEU A 125 5.80 10.81 -3.04
C LEU A 125 6.73 10.33 -1.94
N GLU A 126 8.00 10.18 -2.26
CA GLU A 126 9.02 9.78 -1.30
C GLU A 126 9.84 10.98 -0.86
N THR A 127 9.96 11.17 0.45
CA THR A 127 10.73 12.26 1.05
C THR A 127 11.82 11.67 1.92
N ALA A 128 13.06 12.07 1.65
CA ALA A 128 14.19 11.58 2.45
C ALA A 128 14.15 12.19 3.85
N ASN A 129 14.33 11.33 4.85
CA ASN A 129 14.48 11.77 6.23
C ASN A 129 15.94 12.11 6.45
N SER A 130 16.21 13.35 6.79
CA SER A 130 17.59 13.78 7.01
C SER A 130 18.04 13.54 8.43
#